data_d3e19d25fc52d27774835f4601838d8e
#
_entry.id   d3e19d25fc52d27774835f4601838d8e
#
_cell.length_a   1.000
_cell.length_b   1.000
_cell.length_c   1.000
_cell.angle_alpha   90.00
_cell.angle_beta   90.00
_cell.angle_gamma   90.00
#
_symmetry.space_group_name_H-M   'P 1'
#
loop_
_entity.id
_entity.type
_entity.pdbx_description
1 polymer ?
#
loop_
_entity_poly.entity_id
_entity_poly.type
_entity_poly.pdbx_seq_one_letter_code
_entity_poly.pdbx_strand_id
1 'polypeptide(L)'
;MTESAEPAGTDGTAAAAPDTGQDDHEPPAGLGATLASAWSWFVFGACVALWVPMMAITWLVTLPFDRARWWVGYLYRKMPVVVQKLNPLWHFRVTGQLPADPRNPYVVVSNHESFVDILLISHVPWEMKWLSKKEMFRIPVAGWLMYLSGDIPLERGDRDSASAAMARCHQVLRRRVSVMVFPEGTRSTTADMRPFKDGAFRLAIEAQVPVLPLVVHGTRRALRKHDWRFGHADAEVRVMEPVPTEGLTVDDVGALRDRVRALILSERDAMRQAAA
;
A
#
# COMPACT_ATOMS: atom_id res chain seq x y z
N MET A 1 -36.98 58.13 -24.88
CA MET A 1 -37.76 57.14 -24.12
C MET A 1 -37.94 55.93 -25.00
N THR A 2 -37.10 54.99 -24.84
CA THR A 2 -37.29 53.56 -25.24
C THR A 2 -36.21 52.77 -24.57
N GLU A 3 -36.63 52.06 -23.53
CA GLU A 3 -35.87 51.18 -22.68
C GLU A 3 -35.73 49.84 -23.41
N SER A 4 -34.50 49.45 -23.67
CA SER A 4 -34.19 48.12 -24.29
C SER A 4 -33.83 47.14 -23.18
N ALA A 5 -34.67 46.17 -22.96
CA ALA A 5 -34.49 45.08 -22.05
C ALA A 5 -33.46 44.08 -22.59
N GLU A 6 -32.48 43.78 -21.79
CA GLU A 6 -31.48 42.72 -21.97
C GLU A 6 -32.07 41.35 -21.57
N PRO A 7 -31.89 40.28 -22.33
CA PRO A 7 -32.37 38.97 -21.92
C PRO A 7 -31.37 38.31 -20.95
N ALA A 8 -31.86 37.88 -19.80
CA ALA A 8 -31.16 37.11 -18.79
C ALA A 8 -30.64 35.77 -19.37
N GLY A 9 -29.31 35.57 -19.34
CA GLY A 9 -28.68 34.32 -19.63
C GLY A 9 -28.97 33.28 -18.54
N THR A 10 -29.62 32.21 -18.91
CA THR A 10 -29.82 31.03 -18.07
C THR A 10 -28.52 30.24 -18.00
N ASP A 11 -27.77 30.43 -16.93
CA ASP A 11 -26.62 29.61 -16.56
C ASP A 11 -27.12 28.23 -16.11
N GLY A 12 -27.16 27.31 -17.06
CA GLY A 12 -27.46 25.91 -16.82
C GLY A 12 -26.23 25.19 -16.26
N THR A 13 -25.91 25.40 -15.01
CA THR A 13 -25.03 24.50 -14.25
C THR A 13 -25.74 23.16 -14.07
N ALA A 14 -25.52 22.24 -15.01
CA ALA A 14 -25.85 20.85 -14.83
C ALA A 14 -24.97 20.33 -13.65
N ALA A 15 -25.58 20.25 -12.48
CA ALA A 15 -24.99 19.54 -11.34
C ALA A 15 -24.76 18.09 -11.77
N ALA A 16 -23.47 17.71 -11.91
CA ALA A 16 -23.09 16.33 -12.08
C ALA A 16 -23.68 15.53 -10.92
N ALA A 17 -24.52 14.55 -11.24
CA ALA A 17 -25.05 13.62 -10.26
C ALA A 17 -23.88 13.01 -9.47
N PRO A 18 -23.98 12.87 -8.14
CA PRO A 18 -22.95 12.20 -7.37
C PRO A 18 -22.87 10.77 -7.89
N ASP A 19 -21.69 10.41 -8.42
CA ASP A 19 -21.34 9.02 -8.73
C ASP A 19 -21.37 8.25 -7.41
N THR A 20 -22.49 7.62 -7.13
CA THR A 20 -22.70 6.70 -6.03
C THR A 20 -22.04 5.36 -6.38
N GLY A 21 -20.75 5.40 -6.67
CA GLY A 21 -19.91 4.22 -6.78
C GLY A 21 -19.74 3.52 -5.43
N GLN A 22 -20.81 3.33 -4.68
CA GLN A 22 -20.95 2.33 -3.67
C GLN A 22 -21.00 1.00 -4.40
N ASP A 23 -19.94 0.20 -4.25
CA ASP A 23 -19.98 -1.23 -4.57
C ASP A 23 -21.06 -1.87 -3.67
N ASP A 24 -22.31 -1.82 -4.10
CA ASP A 24 -23.51 -2.41 -3.48
C ASP A 24 -23.51 -3.95 -3.63
N HIS A 25 -22.35 -4.56 -3.47
CA HIS A 25 -22.32 -6.00 -3.30
C HIS A 25 -22.76 -6.33 -1.87
N GLU A 26 -23.88 -7.00 -1.74
CA GLU A 26 -24.36 -7.55 -0.47
C GLU A 26 -23.22 -8.26 0.28
N PRO A 27 -23.14 -8.11 1.61
CA PRO A 27 -22.16 -8.87 2.39
C PRO A 27 -22.35 -10.35 2.11
N PRO A 28 -21.25 -11.13 2.08
CA PRO A 28 -21.37 -12.57 1.84
C PRO A 28 -22.38 -13.15 2.84
N ALA A 29 -23.56 -13.55 2.33
CA ALA A 29 -24.66 -14.06 3.11
C ALA A 29 -24.57 -15.58 3.19
N GLY A 30 -24.96 -16.15 4.35
CA GLY A 30 -25.07 -17.58 4.53
C GLY A 30 -24.06 -18.18 5.50
N LEU A 31 -24.38 -19.39 5.96
CA LEU A 31 -23.56 -20.13 6.94
C LEU A 31 -22.14 -20.40 6.44
N GLY A 32 -21.99 -20.70 5.15
CA GLY A 32 -20.68 -20.98 4.54
C GLY A 32 -19.72 -19.78 4.61
N ALA A 33 -20.21 -18.58 4.31
CA ALA A 33 -19.40 -17.36 4.39
C ALA A 33 -19.01 -17.02 5.84
N THR A 34 -19.91 -17.26 6.78
CA THR A 34 -19.65 -17.08 8.21
C THR A 34 -18.59 -18.05 8.70
N LEU A 35 -18.68 -19.33 8.32
CA LEU A 35 -17.68 -20.35 8.68
C LEU A 35 -16.31 -20.07 8.05
N ALA A 36 -16.27 -19.67 6.78
CA ALA A 36 -15.03 -19.30 6.11
C ALA A 36 -14.37 -18.07 6.76
N SER A 37 -15.16 -17.08 7.18
CA SER A 37 -14.65 -15.93 7.90
C SER A 37 -14.13 -16.29 9.30
N ALA A 38 -14.84 -17.13 10.03
CA ALA A 38 -14.40 -17.64 11.33
C ALA A 38 -13.10 -18.45 11.20
N TRP A 39 -12.99 -19.30 10.18
CA TRP A 39 -11.76 -20.03 9.85
C TRP A 39 -10.60 -19.06 9.55
N SER A 40 -10.84 -18.03 8.74
CA SER A 40 -9.83 -17.03 8.38
C SER A 40 -9.31 -16.26 9.60
N TRP A 41 -10.18 -15.90 10.54
CA TRP A 41 -9.79 -15.29 11.81
C TRP A 41 -9.00 -16.24 12.71
N PHE A 42 -9.40 -17.51 12.77
CA PHE A 42 -8.65 -18.55 13.49
C PHE A 42 -7.24 -18.70 12.92
N VAL A 43 -7.09 -18.83 11.59
CA VAL A 43 -5.81 -18.91 10.90
C VAL A 43 -4.96 -17.67 11.17
N PHE A 44 -5.56 -16.48 11.09
CA PHE A 44 -4.86 -15.23 11.39
C PHE A 44 -4.32 -15.22 12.82
N GLY A 45 -5.14 -15.56 13.81
CA GLY A 45 -4.74 -15.65 15.22
C GLY A 45 -3.64 -16.69 15.46
N ALA A 46 -3.75 -17.88 14.85
CA ALA A 46 -2.75 -18.93 14.94
C ALA A 46 -1.40 -18.51 14.30
N CYS A 47 -1.45 -17.86 13.13
CA CYS A 47 -0.26 -17.30 12.51
C CYS A 47 0.39 -16.24 13.39
N VAL A 48 -0.38 -15.32 13.98
CA VAL A 48 0.15 -14.31 14.89
C VAL A 48 0.83 -14.98 16.09
N ALA A 49 0.20 -15.96 16.72
CA ALA A 49 0.75 -16.69 17.87
C ALA A 49 2.07 -17.39 17.54
N LEU A 50 2.21 -17.93 16.32
CA LEU A 50 3.43 -18.59 15.85
C LEU A 50 4.51 -17.57 15.45
N TRP A 51 4.12 -16.49 14.76
CA TRP A 51 5.08 -15.51 14.22
C TRP A 51 5.73 -14.66 15.31
N VAL A 52 5.02 -14.32 16.39
CA VAL A 52 5.58 -13.52 17.49
C VAL A 52 6.87 -14.14 18.04
N PRO A 53 6.89 -15.39 18.54
CA PRO A 53 8.12 -15.99 19.03
C PRO A 53 9.16 -16.22 17.92
N MET A 54 8.76 -16.60 16.71
CA MET A 54 9.68 -16.75 15.58
C MET A 54 10.40 -15.45 15.24
N MET A 55 9.68 -14.34 15.18
CA MET A 55 10.28 -13.03 14.92
C MET A 55 11.18 -12.57 16.06
N ALA A 56 10.79 -12.81 17.32
CA ALA A 56 11.60 -12.48 18.47
C ALA A 56 12.92 -13.26 18.47
N ILE A 57 12.87 -14.57 18.20
CA ILE A 57 14.06 -15.42 18.08
C ILE A 57 14.93 -14.97 16.91
N THR A 58 14.33 -14.75 15.73
CA THR A 58 15.07 -14.27 14.56
C THR A 58 15.74 -12.92 14.85
N TRP A 59 15.03 -11.99 15.48
CA TRP A 59 15.61 -10.70 15.87
C TRP A 59 16.81 -10.88 16.80
N LEU A 60 16.69 -11.71 17.84
CA LEU A 60 17.75 -11.96 18.81
C LEU A 60 18.99 -12.57 18.14
N VAL A 61 18.79 -13.58 17.28
CA VAL A 61 19.88 -14.28 16.57
C VAL A 61 20.57 -13.36 15.56
N THR A 62 19.80 -12.51 14.86
CA THR A 62 20.35 -11.64 13.80
C THR A 62 20.83 -10.28 14.31
N LEU A 63 20.57 -9.94 15.57
CA LEU A 63 20.90 -8.64 16.18
C LEU A 63 22.36 -8.19 15.96
N PRO A 64 23.39 -9.07 16.03
CA PRO A 64 24.78 -8.65 15.87
C PRO A 64 25.15 -8.19 14.46
N PHE A 65 24.48 -8.72 13.41
CA PHE A 65 24.88 -8.49 12.02
C PHE A 65 23.79 -7.89 11.13
N ASP A 66 22.52 -7.99 11.49
CA ASP A 66 21.39 -7.46 10.68
C ASP A 66 20.86 -6.14 11.23
N ARG A 67 21.65 -5.08 11.12
CA ARG A 67 21.26 -3.72 11.55
C ARG A 67 20.06 -3.16 10.76
N ALA A 68 19.78 -3.70 9.58
CA ALA A 68 18.64 -3.32 8.76
C ALA A 68 17.36 -4.07 9.12
N ARG A 69 17.48 -5.09 9.99
CA ARG A 69 16.37 -6.03 10.32
C ARG A 69 15.75 -6.67 9.08
N TRP A 70 16.60 -6.99 8.10
CA TRP A 70 16.15 -7.55 6.84
C TRP A 70 15.51 -8.92 7.03
N TRP A 71 16.17 -9.80 7.79
CA TRP A 71 15.67 -11.15 8.05
C TRP A 71 14.36 -11.16 8.83
N VAL A 72 14.25 -10.30 9.84
CA VAL A 72 13.04 -10.18 10.66
C VAL A 72 11.89 -9.61 9.83
N GLY A 73 12.15 -8.58 9.03
CA GLY A 73 11.16 -7.99 8.15
C GLY A 73 10.72 -8.98 7.06
N TYR A 74 11.67 -9.68 6.43
CA TYR A 74 11.35 -10.71 5.45
C TYR A 74 10.45 -11.82 6.03
N LEU A 75 10.76 -12.30 7.24
CA LEU A 75 9.92 -13.26 7.96
C LEU A 75 8.53 -12.68 8.23
N TYR A 76 8.45 -11.42 8.65
CA TYR A 76 7.16 -10.76 8.87
C TYR A 76 6.30 -10.73 7.61
N ARG A 77 6.88 -10.41 6.43
CA ARG A 77 6.16 -10.40 5.15
C ARG A 77 5.69 -11.80 4.71
N LYS A 78 6.24 -12.88 5.27
CA LYS A 78 5.75 -14.25 4.99
C LYS A 78 4.48 -14.60 5.76
N MET A 79 4.17 -13.94 6.87
CA MET A 79 2.93 -14.18 7.61
C MET A 79 1.67 -13.94 6.76
N PRO A 80 1.48 -12.77 6.10
CA PRO A 80 0.36 -12.56 5.19
C PRO A 80 0.25 -13.58 4.07
N VAL A 81 1.39 -14.05 3.54
CA VAL A 81 1.42 -15.07 2.48
C VAL A 81 0.85 -16.40 2.98
N VAL A 82 1.22 -16.83 4.20
CA VAL A 82 0.69 -18.04 4.81
C VAL A 82 -0.80 -17.88 5.13
N VAL A 83 -1.19 -16.75 5.72
CA VAL A 83 -2.60 -16.44 6.00
C VAL A 83 -3.44 -16.53 4.72
N GLN A 84 -2.97 -15.93 3.63
CA GLN A 84 -3.68 -15.97 2.35
C GLN A 84 -3.79 -17.37 1.79
N LYS A 85 -2.72 -18.17 1.81
CA LYS A 85 -2.74 -19.56 1.30
C LYS A 85 -3.70 -20.48 2.05
N LEU A 86 -3.98 -20.17 3.31
CA LEU A 86 -4.92 -20.92 4.15
C LEU A 86 -6.33 -20.30 4.16
N ASN A 87 -6.51 -19.16 3.50
CA ASN A 87 -7.80 -18.49 3.37
C ASN A 87 -8.49 -18.91 2.07
N PRO A 88 -9.63 -19.62 2.11
CA PRO A 88 -10.30 -20.10 0.91
C PRO A 88 -11.00 -19.00 0.08
N LEU A 89 -11.08 -17.79 0.64
CA LEU A 89 -11.78 -16.66 0.01
C LEU A 89 -10.87 -15.77 -0.84
N TRP A 90 -9.53 -15.92 -0.73
CA TRP A 90 -8.60 -14.99 -1.34
C TRP A 90 -7.66 -15.68 -2.33
N HIS A 91 -7.62 -15.15 -3.56
CA HIS A 91 -6.67 -15.54 -4.60
C HIS A 91 -5.81 -14.33 -4.95
N PHE A 92 -4.56 -14.33 -4.49
CA PHE A 92 -3.62 -13.24 -4.69
C PHE A 92 -2.55 -13.63 -5.71
N ARG A 93 -2.30 -12.73 -6.65
CA ARG A 93 -1.30 -12.91 -7.71
C ARG A 93 -0.29 -11.77 -7.72
N VAL A 94 0.95 -12.10 -8.01
CA VAL A 94 2.03 -11.16 -8.30
C VAL A 94 2.40 -11.32 -9.75
N THR A 95 2.33 -10.24 -10.52
CA THR A 95 2.64 -10.23 -11.95
C THR A 95 3.60 -9.09 -12.30
N GLY A 96 3.94 -8.94 -13.58
CA GLY A 96 4.84 -7.89 -14.07
C GLY A 96 6.32 -8.27 -13.96
N GLN A 97 7.19 -7.25 -13.92
CA GLN A 97 8.64 -7.44 -13.97
C GLN A 97 9.26 -7.35 -12.58
N LEU A 98 9.59 -8.51 -12.00
CA LEU A 98 10.28 -8.55 -10.72
C LEU A 98 11.74 -8.11 -10.88
N PRO A 99 12.23 -7.12 -10.11
CA PRO A 99 13.64 -6.76 -10.09
C PRO A 99 14.54 -7.95 -9.76
N ALA A 100 15.63 -8.11 -10.51
CA ALA A 100 16.51 -9.27 -10.40
C ALA A 100 17.27 -9.33 -9.06
N ASP A 101 17.67 -8.17 -8.51
CA ASP A 101 18.36 -8.08 -7.22
C ASP A 101 17.41 -7.59 -6.12
N PRO A 102 16.98 -8.47 -5.18
CA PRO A 102 16.11 -8.09 -4.07
C PRO A 102 16.81 -7.18 -3.03
N ARG A 103 18.11 -6.97 -3.16
CA ARG A 103 18.91 -6.05 -2.33
C ARG A 103 19.16 -4.72 -3.01
N ASN A 104 18.71 -4.53 -4.23
CA ASN A 104 18.72 -3.19 -4.84
C ASN A 104 17.64 -2.34 -4.16
N PRO A 105 18.00 -1.19 -3.56
CA PRO A 105 17.04 -0.37 -2.84
C PRO A 105 16.15 0.40 -3.81
N TYR A 106 14.85 0.42 -3.51
CA TYR A 106 13.84 1.19 -4.23
C TYR A 106 13.01 2.02 -3.26
N VAL A 107 12.54 3.16 -3.71
CA VAL A 107 11.34 3.76 -3.12
C VAL A 107 10.14 3.13 -3.85
N VAL A 108 9.48 2.20 -3.18
CA VAL A 108 8.33 1.47 -3.73
C VAL A 108 7.09 2.29 -3.48
N VAL A 109 6.28 2.51 -4.51
CA VAL A 109 5.02 3.25 -4.41
C VAL A 109 3.88 2.48 -5.03
N SER A 110 2.68 2.60 -4.46
CA SER A 110 1.48 1.95 -4.98
C SER A 110 0.23 2.81 -4.75
N ASN A 111 -0.81 2.60 -5.56
CA ASN A 111 -2.16 3.02 -5.21
C ASN A 111 -2.65 2.27 -3.96
N HIS A 112 -3.65 2.82 -3.25
CA HIS A 112 -4.11 2.28 -1.97
C HIS A 112 -5.65 2.22 -1.92
N GLU A 113 -6.19 1.03 -2.11
CA GLU A 113 -7.63 0.77 -2.18
C GLU A 113 -8.19 0.16 -0.88
N SER A 114 -7.41 -0.69 -0.21
CA SER A 114 -7.87 -1.47 0.93
C SER A 114 -6.75 -1.68 1.96
N PHE A 115 -7.13 -2.05 3.20
CA PHE A 115 -6.16 -2.58 4.17
C PHE A 115 -5.48 -3.86 3.65
N VAL A 116 -6.18 -4.62 2.83
CA VAL A 116 -5.70 -5.88 2.27
C VAL A 116 -4.57 -5.69 1.24
N ASP A 117 -4.36 -4.47 0.72
CA ASP A 117 -3.20 -4.16 -0.14
C ASP A 117 -1.87 -4.50 0.54
N ILE A 118 -1.79 -4.31 1.86
CA ILE A 118 -0.61 -4.63 2.66
C ILE A 118 -0.33 -6.13 2.60
N LEU A 119 -1.37 -6.96 2.68
CA LEU A 119 -1.26 -8.41 2.62
C LEU A 119 -0.90 -8.87 1.21
N LEU A 120 -1.50 -8.28 0.19
CA LEU A 120 -1.23 -8.57 -1.21
C LEU A 120 0.22 -8.21 -1.59
N ILE A 121 0.67 -6.99 -1.30
CA ILE A 121 2.04 -6.53 -1.61
C ILE A 121 3.09 -7.37 -0.85
N SER A 122 2.75 -7.94 0.31
CA SER A 122 3.66 -8.84 1.03
C SER A 122 4.00 -10.14 0.28
N HIS A 123 3.30 -10.45 -0.83
CA HIS A 123 3.64 -11.57 -1.72
C HIS A 123 4.80 -11.27 -2.66
N VAL A 124 5.15 -9.99 -2.82
CA VAL A 124 6.35 -9.58 -3.55
C VAL A 124 7.58 -10.18 -2.86
N PRO A 125 8.52 -10.85 -3.60
CA PRO A 125 9.50 -11.76 -3.02
C PRO A 125 10.73 -11.08 -2.40
N TRP A 126 10.64 -9.83 -1.98
CA TRP A 126 11.74 -9.14 -1.27
C TRP A 126 11.25 -8.32 -0.07
N GLU A 127 12.20 -7.94 0.79
CA GLU A 127 11.92 -7.15 1.98
C GLU A 127 11.90 -5.66 1.67
N MET A 128 10.93 -4.97 2.25
CA MET A 128 10.82 -3.51 2.23
C MET A 128 10.31 -3.01 3.57
N LYS A 129 10.78 -1.86 4.04
CA LYS A 129 10.26 -1.21 5.24
C LYS A 129 9.08 -0.32 4.89
N TRP A 130 8.01 -0.44 5.65
CA TRP A 130 6.78 0.28 5.38
C TRP A 130 6.72 1.58 6.16
N LEU A 131 6.46 2.67 5.44
CA LEU A 131 6.12 3.95 6.07
C LEU A 131 4.64 3.91 6.44
N SER A 132 4.36 3.75 7.72
CA SER A 132 3.02 3.46 8.22
C SER A 132 2.56 4.48 9.27
N LYS A 133 1.24 4.64 9.40
CA LYS A 133 0.63 5.54 10.37
C LYS A 133 1.02 5.15 11.81
N LYS A 134 1.46 6.12 12.63
CA LYS A 134 1.97 5.90 14.01
C LYS A 134 0.99 5.13 14.90
N GLU A 135 -0.32 5.35 14.71
CA GLU A 135 -1.35 4.67 15.48
C GLU A 135 -1.38 3.16 15.24
N MET A 136 -0.94 2.69 14.07
CA MET A 136 -0.84 1.25 13.80
C MET A 136 0.16 0.56 14.72
N PHE A 137 1.21 1.27 15.13
CA PHE A 137 2.21 0.77 16.06
C PHE A 137 1.72 0.68 17.51
N ARG A 138 0.56 1.26 17.81
CA ARG A 138 -0.10 1.15 19.14
C ARG A 138 -1.03 -0.05 19.24
N ILE A 139 -1.34 -0.71 18.12
CA ILE A 139 -2.18 -1.92 18.13
C ILE A 139 -1.40 -3.04 18.82
N PRO A 140 -1.96 -3.66 19.89
CA PRO A 140 -1.30 -4.76 20.59
C PRO A 140 -0.89 -5.87 19.60
N VAL A 141 0.26 -6.46 19.81
CA VAL A 141 0.89 -7.50 18.99
C VAL A 141 1.28 -6.99 17.59
N ALA A 142 0.34 -6.51 16.78
CA ALA A 142 0.64 -6.02 15.43
C ALA A 142 1.69 -4.89 15.44
N GLY A 143 1.54 -3.92 16.35
CA GLY A 143 2.52 -2.84 16.52
C GLY A 143 3.90 -3.35 16.95
N TRP A 144 3.94 -4.37 17.82
CA TRP A 144 5.22 -4.99 18.22
C TRP A 144 5.92 -5.68 17.04
N LEU A 145 5.16 -6.40 16.19
CA LEU A 145 5.71 -7.01 14.99
C LEU A 145 6.23 -5.97 14.01
N MET A 146 5.52 -4.84 13.83
CA MET A 146 5.97 -3.71 13.02
C MET A 146 7.26 -3.07 13.58
N TYR A 147 7.38 -2.90 14.89
CA TYR A 147 8.62 -2.42 15.52
C TYR A 147 9.78 -3.41 15.34
N LEU A 148 9.53 -4.69 15.54
CA LEU A 148 10.54 -5.75 15.36
C LEU A 148 11.01 -5.83 13.91
N SER A 149 10.10 -5.71 12.95
CA SER A 149 10.44 -5.71 11.52
C SER A 149 11.22 -4.47 11.09
N GLY A 150 11.16 -3.38 11.87
CA GLY A 150 11.82 -2.11 11.55
C GLY A 150 11.01 -1.22 10.63
N ASP A 151 9.70 -1.41 10.54
CA ASP A 151 8.80 -0.49 9.85
C ASP A 151 8.84 0.91 10.49
N ILE A 152 8.49 1.92 9.73
CA ILE A 152 8.75 3.32 10.05
C ILE A 152 7.43 4.03 10.42
N PRO A 153 7.27 4.47 11.68
CA PRO A 153 6.09 5.22 12.08
C PRO A 153 6.11 6.65 11.56
N LEU A 154 4.96 7.14 11.11
CA LEU A 154 4.73 8.51 10.67
C LEU A 154 3.45 9.06 11.33
N GLU A 155 3.57 10.16 12.05
CA GLU A 155 2.44 10.97 12.50
C GLU A 155 2.11 12.01 11.43
N ARG A 156 0.90 11.90 10.89
CA ARG A 156 0.48 12.80 9.79
C ARG A 156 0.13 14.16 10.35
N GLY A 157 0.60 15.22 9.66
CA GLY A 157 0.38 16.61 10.11
C GLY A 157 1.45 17.13 11.06
N ASP A 158 2.34 16.27 11.56
CA ASP A 158 3.48 16.63 12.39
C ASP A 158 4.75 16.70 11.54
N ARG A 159 5.36 17.89 11.46
CA ARG A 159 6.56 18.13 10.66
C ARG A 159 7.79 17.43 11.22
N ASP A 160 7.93 17.38 12.52
CA ASP A 160 9.08 16.75 13.19
C ASP A 160 9.03 15.25 13.00
N SER A 161 7.85 14.65 13.15
CA SER A 161 7.63 13.23 12.86
C SER A 161 7.92 12.91 11.38
N ALA A 162 7.50 13.78 10.47
CA ALA A 162 7.78 13.59 9.05
C ALA A 162 9.28 13.66 8.74
N SER A 163 10.01 14.62 9.31
CA SER A 163 11.45 14.74 9.17
C SER A 163 12.19 13.51 9.73
N ALA A 164 11.82 13.08 10.93
CA ALA A 164 12.40 11.89 11.57
C ALA A 164 12.12 10.62 10.75
N ALA A 165 10.91 10.47 10.21
CA ALA A 165 10.55 9.34 9.35
C ALA A 165 11.36 9.34 8.06
N MET A 166 11.54 10.50 7.39
CA MET A 166 12.38 10.62 6.19
C MET A 166 13.83 10.27 6.47
N ALA A 167 14.41 10.77 7.58
CA ALA A 167 15.76 10.42 7.98
C ALA A 167 15.93 8.89 8.19
N ARG A 168 14.93 8.21 8.76
CA ARG A 168 14.93 6.74 8.87
C ARG A 168 14.80 6.05 7.51
N CYS A 169 13.96 6.57 6.60
CA CYS A 169 13.86 6.04 5.24
C CYS A 169 15.21 6.10 4.53
N HIS A 170 15.93 7.22 4.61
CA HIS A 170 17.29 7.36 4.07
C HIS A 170 18.26 6.33 4.66
N GLN A 171 18.20 6.08 5.98
CA GLN A 171 19.05 5.06 6.60
C GLN A 171 18.74 3.65 6.09
N VAL A 172 17.47 3.32 5.85
CA VAL A 172 17.02 2.04 5.33
C VAL A 172 17.54 1.85 3.90
N LEU A 173 17.35 2.85 3.04
CA LEU A 173 17.83 2.81 1.65
C LEU A 173 19.36 2.64 1.57
N ARG A 174 20.14 3.38 2.40
CA ARG A 174 21.61 3.21 2.50
C ARG A 174 22.03 1.81 2.95
N ARG A 175 21.17 1.07 3.66
CA ARG A 175 21.40 -0.32 4.08
C ARG A 175 20.92 -1.33 3.04
N ARG A 176 20.63 -0.86 1.82
CA ARG A 176 20.16 -1.69 0.71
C ARG A 176 18.86 -2.44 1.03
N VAL A 177 17.92 -1.76 1.65
CA VAL A 177 16.55 -2.23 1.87
C VAL A 177 15.60 -1.18 1.28
N SER A 178 14.59 -1.64 0.56
CA SER A 178 13.58 -0.78 -0.05
C SER A 178 12.65 -0.16 1.01
N VAL A 179 12.02 0.96 0.65
CA VAL A 179 11.00 1.62 1.48
C VAL A 179 9.69 1.64 0.71
N MET A 180 8.61 1.10 1.30
CA MET A 180 7.26 1.12 0.75
C MET A 180 6.47 2.31 1.27
N VAL A 181 5.88 3.08 0.36
CA VAL A 181 5.06 4.25 0.65
C VAL A 181 3.78 4.21 -0.18
N PHE A 182 2.64 4.47 0.44
CA PHE A 182 1.41 4.82 -0.27
C PHE A 182 1.35 6.34 -0.43
N PRO A 183 1.65 6.90 -1.62
CA PRO A 183 1.80 8.35 -1.77
C PRO A 183 0.47 9.11 -1.70
N GLU A 184 -0.67 8.43 -1.81
CA GLU A 184 -1.99 8.98 -1.53
C GLU A 184 -2.15 9.42 -0.07
N GLY A 185 -1.38 8.83 0.83
CA GLY A 185 -1.39 9.10 2.26
C GLY A 185 -2.61 8.55 3.02
N THR A 186 -3.62 8.05 2.34
CA THR A 186 -4.78 7.36 2.91
C THR A 186 -5.44 6.52 1.83
N ARG A 187 -6.26 5.53 2.22
CA ARG A 187 -7.04 4.72 1.27
C ARG A 187 -8.03 5.60 0.50
N SER A 188 -8.18 5.32 -0.79
CA SER A 188 -9.27 5.92 -1.57
C SER A 188 -10.60 5.32 -1.13
N THR A 189 -11.59 6.16 -0.90
CA THR A 189 -12.98 5.77 -0.59
C THR A 189 -13.82 5.59 -1.84
N THR A 190 -13.34 6.09 -2.97
CA THR A 190 -13.98 6.02 -4.31
C THR A 190 -13.16 5.15 -5.24
N ALA A 191 -13.72 4.90 -6.43
CA ALA A 191 -12.98 4.22 -7.51
C ALA A 191 -11.77 5.01 -8.01
N ASP A 192 -11.71 6.32 -7.73
CA ASP A 192 -10.65 7.20 -8.20
C ASP A 192 -9.40 7.14 -7.32
N MET A 193 -8.26 7.21 -7.95
CA MET A 193 -6.97 7.33 -7.28
C MET A 193 -6.74 8.78 -6.82
N ARG A 194 -6.43 8.94 -5.54
CA ARG A 194 -6.17 10.26 -4.96
C ARG A 194 -4.89 10.90 -5.52
N PRO A 195 -4.74 12.22 -5.41
CA PRO A 195 -3.48 12.89 -5.72
C PRO A 195 -2.32 12.33 -4.88
N PHE A 196 -1.15 12.18 -5.51
CA PHE A 196 0.05 11.74 -4.84
C PHE A 196 0.75 12.90 -4.12
N LYS A 197 1.33 12.62 -2.96
CA LYS A 197 2.15 13.55 -2.18
C LYS A 197 3.61 13.43 -2.58
N ASP A 198 4.35 14.51 -2.47
CA ASP A 198 5.75 14.63 -2.90
C ASP A 198 6.75 13.79 -2.11
N GLY A 199 6.44 13.44 -0.85
CA GLY A 199 7.41 12.87 0.08
C GLY A 199 8.17 11.63 -0.40
N ALA A 200 7.50 10.70 -1.07
CA ALA A 200 8.13 9.49 -1.62
C ALA A 200 9.09 9.82 -2.78
N PHE A 201 8.70 10.74 -3.65
CA PHE A 201 9.47 11.14 -4.83
C PHE A 201 10.67 11.98 -4.46
N ARG A 202 10.52 12.89 -3.49
CA ARG A 202 11.63 13.62 -2.88
C ARG A 202 12.63 12.66 -2.25
N LEU A 203 12.17 11.68 -1.46
CA LEU A 203 13.04 10.66 -0.88
C LEU A 203 13.83 9.89 -1.95
N ALA A 204 13.20 9.51 -3.05
CA ALA A 204 13.85 8.79 -4.14
C ALA A 204 14.96 9.63 -4.80
N ILE A 205 14.66 10.89 -5.11
CA ILE A 205 15.63 11.83 -5.69
C ILE A 205 16.79 12.11 -4.72
N GLU A 206 16.51 12.45 -3.46
CA GLU A 206 17.55 12.72 -2.46
C GLU A 206 18.45 11.53 -2.19
N ALA A 207 17.90 10.31 -2.25
CA ALA A 207 18.67 9.08 -2.07
C ALA A 207 19.31 8.57 -3.38
N GLN A 208 18.99 9.16 -4.54
CA GLN A 208 19.39 8.70 -5.89
C GLN A 208 19.10 7.21 -6.11
N VAL A 209 17.91 6.76 -5.68
CA VAL A 209 17.41 5.41 -5.89
C VAL A 209 16.17 5.42 -6.77
N PRO A 210 15.97 4.44 -7.64
CA PRO A 210 14.81 4.43 -8.52
C PRO A 210 13.50 4.27 -7.75
N VAL A 211 12.43 4.84 -8.31
CA VAL A 211 11.05 4.58 -7.85
C VAL A 211 10.56 3.29 -8.49
N LEU A 212 10.06 2.35 -7.70
CA LEU A 212 9.43 1.12 -8.18
C LEU A 212 7.91 1.22 -8.04
N PRO A 213 7.18 1.46 -9.14
CA PRO A 213 5.73 1.49 -9.08
C PRO A 213 5.14 0.08 -8.96
N LEU A 214 4.18 -0.07 -8.06
CA LEU A 214 3.30 -1.23 -7.96
C LEU A 214 1.88 -0.79 -8.25
N VAL A 215 1.10 -1.66 -8.89
CA VAL A 215 -0.32 -1.44 -9.12
C VAL A 215 -1.11 -2.52 -8.43
N VAL A 216 -2.02 -2.13 -7.54
CA VAL A 216 -2.90 -3.03 -6.81
C VAL A 216 -4.30 -2.95 -7.38
N HIS A 217 -4.94 -4.12 -7.58
CA HIS A 217 -6.32 -4.23 -8.02
C HIS A 217 -7.03 -5.41 -7.33
N GLY A 218 -8.34 -5.28 -7.07
CA GLY A 218 -9.20 -6.36 -6.57
C GLY A 218 -9.28 -6.51 -5.06
N THR A 219 -8.50 -5.77 -4.27
CA THR A 219 -8.47 -5.90 -2.80
C THR A 219 -9.68 -5.29 -2.10
N ARG A 220 -10.41 -4.37 -2.75
CA ARG A 220 -11.51 -3.63 -2.15
C ARG A 220 -12.63 -4.54 -1.63
N ARG A 221 -12.87 -5.67 -2.29
CA ARG A 221 -13.90 -6.65 -1.92
C ARG A 221 -13.50 -7.57 -0.78
N ALA A 222 -12.20 -7.68 -0.47
CA ALA A 222 -11.68 -8.66 0.49
C ALA A 222 -12.10 -8.40 1.94
N LEU A 223 -12.18 -7.13 2.35
CA LEU A 223 -12.58 -6.74 3.70
C LEU A 223 -13.26 -5.37 3.67
N ARG A 224 -14.56 -5.33 4.00
CA ARG A 224 -15.34 -4.11 4.09
C ARG A 224 -15.08 -3.37 5.40
N LYS A 225 -15.22 -2.07 5.37
CA LYS A 225 -15.16 -1.26 6.57
C LYS A 225 -16.32 -1.60 7.49
N HIS A 226 -16.04 -1.89 8.76
CA HIS A 226 -17.02 -2.25 9.79
C HIS A 226 -17.72 -3.61 9.63
N ASP A 227 -17.28 -4.48 8.71
CA ASP A 227 -17.70 -5.88 8.68
C ASP A 227 -16.53 -6.77 9.10
N TRP A 228 -16.81 -7.78 9.93
CA TRP A 228 -15.82 -8.78 10.34
C TRP A 228 -15.72 -9.93 9.34
N ARG A 229 -16.68 -10.04 8.42
CA ARG A 229 -16.73 -11.09 7.41
C ARG A 229 -15.84 -10.75 6.24
N PHE A 230 -15.09 -11.73 5.81
CA PHE A 230 -14.26 -11.63 4.61
C PHE A 230 -15.09 -11.94 3.36
N GLY A 231 -14.90 -11.11 2.33
CA GLY A 231 -15.44 -11.33 1.00
C GLY A 231 -14.49 -12.12 0.12
N HIS A 232 -15.00 -12.67 -0.98
CA HIS A 232 -14.17 -13.21 -2.05
C HIS A 232 -13.35 -12.10 -2.70
N ALA A 233 -12.06 -12.35 -2.89
CA ALA A 233 -11.18 -11.42 -3.57
C ALA A 233 -10.18 -12.15 -4.48
N ASP A 234 -10.31 -11.87 -5.77
CA ASP A 234 -9.26 -12.11 -6.76
C ASP A 234 -8.48 -10.81 -6.90
N ALA A 235 -7.29 -10.78 -6.31
CA ALA A 235 -6.49 -9.56 -6.26
C ALA A 235 -5.11 -9.78 -6.88
N GLU A 236 -4.65 -8.74 -7.54
CA GLU A 236 -3.36 -8.74 -8.24
C GLU A 236 -2.53 -7.53 -7.83
N VAL A 237 -1.25 -7.77 -7.56
CA VAL A 237 -0.23 -6.72 -7.54
C VAL A 237 0.67 -6.89 -8.76
N ARG A 238 0.72 -5.85 -9.58
CA ARG A 238 1.59 -5.81 -10.76
C ARG A 238 2.81 -4.95 -10.48
N VAL A 239 3.97 -5.55 -10.67
CA VAL A 239 5.26 -4.86 -10.52
C VAL A 239 5.62 -4.24 -11.86
N MET A 240 5.82 -2.92 -11.88
CA MET A 240 6.18 -2.18 -13.09
C MET A 240 7.70 -2.00 -13.20
N GLU A 241 8.15 -1.50 -14.33
CA GLU A 241 9.56 -1.14 -14.49
C GLU A 241 9.96 -0.01 -13.54
N PRO A 242 11.14 -0.08 -12.93
CA PRO A 242 11.66 0.99 -12.09
C PRO A 242 11.83 2.29 -12.89
N VAL A 243 11.40 3.40 -12.32
CA VAL A 243 11.61 4.74 -12.88
C VAL A 243 12.89 5.32 -12.30
N PRO A 244 13.92 5.57 -13.12
CA PRO A 244 15.21 6.08 -12.66
C PRO A 244 15.08 7.49 -12.11
N THR A 245 15.95 7.82 -11.13
CA THR A 245 16.06 9.14 -10.53
C THR A 245 17.46 9.75 -10.71
N GLU A 246 18.34 9.04 -11.41
CA GLU A 246 19.71 9.50 -11.66
C GLU A 246 19.68 10.84 -12.39
N GLY A 247 20.42 11.81 -11.85
CA GLY A 247 20.52 13.17 -12.38
C GLY A 247 19.33 14.08 -12.09
N LEU A 248 18.24 13.56 -11.48
CA LEU A 248 17.12 14.40 -11.04
C LEU A 248 17.49 15.17 -9.78
N THR A 249 16.91 16.38 -9.67
CA THR A 249 17.05 17.30 -8.53
C THR A 249 15.72 17.48 -7.81
N VAL A 250 15.73 18.17 -6.69
CA VAL A 250 14.50 18.46 -5.92
C VAL A 250 13.47 19.27 -6.70
N ASP A 251 13.88 19.98 -7.75
CA ASP A 251 12.98 20.74 -8.62
C ASP A 251 12.16 19.79 -9.53
N ASP A 252 12.64 18.56 -9.77
CA ASP A 252 11.99 17.55 -10.59
C ASP A 252 10.96 16.70 -9.84
N VAL A 253 10.80 16.93 -8.52
CA VAL A 253 9.90 16.12 -7.67
C VAL A 253 8.48 16.05 -8.21
N GLY A 254 7.93 17.21 -8.64
CA GLY A 254 6.59 17.29 -9.19
C GLY A 254 6.44 16.49 -10.49
N ALA A 255 7.40 16.64 -11.40
CA ALA A 255 7.39 15.92 -12.68
C ALA A 255 7.51 14.40 -12.50
N LEU A 256 8.39 13.94 -11.61
CA LEU A 256 8.54 12.52 -11.28
C LEU A 256 7.25 11.95 -10.65
N ARG A 257 6.65 12.68 -9.69
CA ARG A 257 5.38 12.31 -9.05
C ARG A 257 4.27 12.11 -10.09
N ASP A 258 4.08 13.09 -10.95
CA ASP A 258 2.99 13.09 -11.93
C ASP A 258 3.21 12.00 -12.99
N ARG A 259 4.44 11.79 -13.44
CA ARG A 259 4.82 10.68 -14.34
C ARG A 259 4.48 9.33 -13.71
N VAL A 260 4.92 9.07 -12.48
CA VAL A 260 4.67 7.77 -11.81
C VAL A 260 3.19 7.58 -11.52
N ARG A 261 2.48 8.65 -11.12
CA ARG A 261 1.03 8.58 -10.93
C ARG A 261 0.30 8.23 -12.23
N ALA A 262 0.67 8.83 -13.36
CA ALA A 262 0.08 8.53 -14.65
C ALA A 262 0.32 7.07 -15.07
N LEU A 263 1.53 6.53 -14.86
CA LEU A 263 1.85 5.12 -15.10
C LEU A 263 0.96 4.18 -14.28
N ILE A 264 0.85 4.42 -12.97
CA ILE A 264 0.01 3.59 -12.07
C ILE A 264 -1.47 3.69 -12.46
N LEU A 265 -1.95 4.88 -12.80
CA LEU A 265 -3.35 5.10 -13.19
C LEU A 265 -3.68 4.34 -14.47
N SER A 266 -2.87 4.50 -15.51
CA SER A 266 -3.05 3.82 -16.81
C SER A 266 -3.06 2.29 -16.65
N GLU A 267 -2.11 1.75 -15.88
CA GLU A 267 -2.03 0.31 -15.67
C GLU A 267 -3.18 -0.23 -14.84
N ARG A 268 -3.60 0.50 -13.79
CA ARG A 268 -4.77 0.15 -12.98
C ARG A 268 -6.04 0.08 -13.84
N ASP A 269 -6.23 1.07 -14.72
CA ASP A 269 -7.41 1.12 -15.57
C ASP A 269 -7.39 -0.02 -16.61
N ALA A 270 -6.22 -0.39 -17.13
CA ALA A 270 -6.06 -1.59 -17.97
C ALA A 270 -6.39 -2.89 -17.21
N MET A 271 -5.93 -3.03 -15.95
CA MET A 271 -6.27 -4.19 -15.10
C MET A 271 -7.78 -4.27 -14.82
N ARG A 272 -8.44 -3.13 -14.61
CA ARG A 272 -9.90 -3.07 -14.41
C ARG A 272 -10.66 -3.52 -15.65
N GLN A 273 -10.26 -3.05 -16.83
CA GLN A 273 -10.87 -3.45 -18.11
C GLN A 273 -10.68 -4.95 -18.39
N ALA A 274 -9.54 -5.50 -18.04
CA ALA A 274 -9.26 -6.93 -18.23
C ALA A 274 -10.03 -7.83 -17.25
N ALA A 275 -10.52 -7.28 -16.13
CA ALA A 275 -11.26 -8.01 -15.09
C ALA A 275 -12.80 -7.85 -15.20
N ALA A 276 -13.27 -6.97 -16.07
CA ALA A 276 -14.69 -6.72 -16.34
C ALA A 276 -15.24 -7.67 -17.40
#